data_57f1bda2c19ba7558bac09f1ae19d7ea
#
_entry.id   57f1bda2c19ba7558bac09f1ae19d7ea
#
_cell.length_a   1.000
_cell.length_b   1.000
_cell.length_c   1.000
_cell.angle_alpha   90.00
_cell.angle_beta   90.00
_cell.angle_gamma   90.00
#
_symmetry.space_group_name_H-M   'P 1'
#
loop_
_entity.id
_entity.type
_entity.pdbx_description
1 polymer ?
#
loop_
_entity_poly.entity_id
_entity_poly.type
_entity_poly.pdbx_seq_one_letter_code
_entity_poly.pdbx_strand_id
1 'polypeptide(L)'
;MLFQTSLALLTLHVTSVASALSERRDIPLADQTFDYVVVGGGTGGSVIATRLAQNDFKVALVEAGGHYELESVAEFPASDALSMGSDPTFRSPEDWGFVTRNQPGANRRAIHFARGKCLGGSSALNFMVYQRPTRESMEVWAAAVNDSSYTFDEVLPFYKKSVQFTPPNTDYRAQNASADYDIDAYDSDGGPLQVSYANFAEPFSSWMRLGMEAIGVDQVKDFNLGKIMGAQYCASTIDPSNELRSSSEESFLSKIKPKSLRTYTNTLAKKVVFDEKKKATGVQVKGLLGNTVTLSASEEVIISAGAFQSPQLLMVSGIGPSDQLREHRIEIIANRPGVGQNMWDHPFFAPSYRVRVKTFTNFVTDLVYAAGQILEALLSKKGVITNPIADYVAFEKIPQFLRSAFSEDTQRKLTKFPSDWPEAEYMSGAGYIGNASNLPATQPRDGYSYASMLGVLIAPMSRGNVTLQSADTSDLPVINPNWLDDQADQEVVVAIFKRIRQAFQSEAMKPVVIGEEYSPGLQVQSDDQILQFIKDNVMTLWHPSCTCKMGTSDDDMAVVDSQARVYGVDGLRVVDTSAFPFLPPGHPQSTVYMLAEKIAADIIRDS
;
A
#
# COMPACT_ATOMS: atom_id res chain seq x y z
N MET A 1 -22.78 -10.37 29.80
CA MET A 1 -21.65 -10.90 30.53
C MET A 1 -20.45 -11.20 29.63
N LEU A 2 -20.56 -12.02 28.60
CA LEU A 2 -19.47 -12.29 27.63
C LEU A 2 -18.96 -11.03 26.91
N PHE A 3 -19.85 -10.12 26.51
CA PHE A 3 -19.49 -8.84 25.85
C PHE A 3 -18.72 -7.90 26.79
N GLN A 4 -19.09 -7.86 28.07
CA GLN A 4 -18.37 -7.04 29.08
C GLN A 4 -16.99 -7.64 29.42
N THR A 5 -16.85 -8.96 29.36
CA THR A 5 -15.56 -9.63 29.61
C THR A 5 -14.61 -9.46 28.42
N SER A 6 -15.13 -9.50 27.20
CA SER A 6 -14.34 -9.27 25.97
C SER A 6 -13.87 -7.81 25.87
N LEU A 7 -14.74 -6.85 26.26
CA LEU A 7 -14.40 -5.43 26.32
C LEU A 7 -13.37 -5.15 27.43
N ALA A 8 -13.47 -5.83 28.58
CA ALA A 8 -12.53 -5.70 29.69
C ALA A 8 -11.15 -6.30 29.38
N LEU A 9 -11.07 -7.40 28.63
CA LEU A 9 -9.81 -7.98 28.15
C LEU A 9 -9.14 -7.09 27.09
N LEU A 10 -9.92 -6.51 26.19
CA LEU A 10 -9.44 -5.50 25.24
C LEU A 10 -8.88 -4.28 25.99
N THR A 11 -9.58 -3.80 27.03
CA THR A 11 -9.15 -2.63 27.83
C THR A 11 -7.88 -2.92 28.65
N LEU A 12 -7.67 -4.16 29.12
CA LEU A 12 -6.46 -4.56 29.83
C LEU A 12 -5.22 -4.64 28.93
N HIS A 13 -5.41 -5.04 27.66
CA HIS A 13 -4.34 -5.01 26.66
C HIS A 13 -3.93 -3.56 26.35
N VAL A 14 -4.90 -2.67 26.16
CA VAL A 14 -4.69 -1.23 25.93
C VAL A 14 -3.91 -0.55 27.07
N THR A 15 -4.22 -0.88 28.32
CA THR A 15 -3.55 -0.24 29.46
C THR A 15 -2.10 -0.70 29.64
N SER A 16 -1.76 -1.94 29.28
CA SER A 16 -0.37 -2.44 29.33
C SER A 16 0.50 -1.82 28.23
N VAL A 17 -0.05 -1.64 27.04
CA VAL A 17 0.62 -1.01 25.89
C VAL A 17 0.80 0.50 26.15
N ALA A 18 -0.22 1.20 26.65
CA ALA A 18 -0.15 2.63 26.95
C ALA A 18 0.92 2.98 28.00
N SER A 19 1.16 2.12 28.98
CA SER A 19 2.21 2.34 30.00
C SER A 19 3.63 2.16 29.43
N ALA A 20 3.83 1.24 28.50
CA ALA A 20 5.11 1.01 27.84
C ALA A 20 5.49 2.13 26.83
N LEU A 21 4.50 2.82 26.30
CA LEU A 21 4.67 3.88 25.28
C LEU A 21 4.82 5.29 25.89
N SER A 22 4.44 5.49 27.16
CA SER A 22 4.60 6.78 27.84
C SER A 22 6.07 7.18 28.05
N GLU A 23 7.00 6.24 27.98
CA GLU A 23 8.44 6.46 28.15
C GLU A 23 9.19 6.91 26.88
N ARG A 24 8.51 7.08 25.71
CA ARG A 24 9.18 7.22 24.41
C ARG A 24 8.82 8.45 23.60
N ARG A 25 8.34 9.52 24.20
CA ARG A 25 8.03 10.76 23.47
C ARG A 25 9.20 11.72 23.48
N ASP A 26 10.05 11.66 22.45
CA ASP A 26 10.98 12.74 22.18
C ASP A 26 10.19 13.91 21.55
N ILE A 27 10.15 15.06 22.25
CA ILE A 27 9.56 16.29 21.73
C ILE A 27 10.72 17.18 21.30
N PRO A 28 10.75 17.69 20.06
CA PRO A 28 11.82 18.60 19.64
C PRO A 28 11.61 19.96 20.32
N LEU A 29 12.35 20.21 21.40
CA LEU A 29 12.25 21.45 22.19
C LEU A 29 13.23 22.53 21.75
N ALA A 30 14.30 22.17 21.06
CA ALA A 30 15.36 23.05 20.59
C ALA A 30 16.01 22.49 19.33
N ASP A 31 16.78 23.33 18.63
CA ASP A 31 17.58 22.91 17.49
C ASP A 31 18.61 21.85 17.90
N GLN A 32 18.74 20.81 17.08
CA GLN A 32 19.63 19.67 17.32
C GLN A 32 20.30 19.25 16.01
N THR A 33 21.46 18.62 16.13
CA THR A 33 22.25 18.15 14.98
C THR A 33 22.37 16.63 15.01
N PHE A 34 22.14 16.03 13.85
CA PHE A 34 22.22 14.61 13.54
C PHE A 34 23.11 14.42 12.31
N ASP A 35 23.54 13.20 12.03
CA ASP A 35 24.19 12.88 10.77
C ASP A 35 23.12 12.84 9.67
N TYR A 36 21.99 12.17 9.92
CA TYR A 36 20.86 12.08 8.99
C TYR A 36 19.55 12.52 9.66
N VAL A 37 18.71 13.22 8.87
CA VAL A 37 17.33 13.52 9.26
C VAL A 37 16.39 12.84 8.26
N VAL A 38 15.64 11.85 8.72
CA VAL A 38 14.65 11.10 7.94
C VAL A 38 13.26 11.65 8.22
N VAL A 39 12.53 12.07 7.17
CA VAL A 39 11.19 12.64 7.27
C VAL A 39 10.15 11.64 6.80
N GLY A 40 9.28 11.19 7.72
CA GLY A 40 8.25 10.18 7.53
C GLY A 40 8.67 8.83 8.12
N GLY A 41 8.00 8.41 9.19
CA GLY A 41 8.20 7.13 9.88
C GLY A 41 7.37 5.99 9.25
N GLY A 42 7.12 6.06 7.92
CA GLY A 42 6.38 5.04 7.17
C GLY A 42 7.24 3.85 6.76
N THR A 43 6.75 3.07 5.78
CA THR A 43 7.36 1.81 5.32
C THR A 43 8.84 1.98 4.97
N GLY A 44 9.20 2.96 4.13
CA GLY A 44 10.59 3.20 3.73
C GLY A 44 11.42 3.89 4.81
N GLY A 45 10.85 4.93 5.44
CA GLY A 45 11.57 5.76 6.42
C GLY A 45 11.97 5.00 7.68
N SER A 46 11.12 4.11 8.19
CA SER A 46 11.45 3.25 9.34
C SER A 46 12.64 2.34 9.04
N VAL A 47 12.69 1.78 7.84
CA VAL A 47 13.79 0.90 7.40
C VAL A 47 15.10 1.68 7.31
N ILE A 48 15.13 2.76 6.49
CA ILE A 48 16.37 3.48 6.24
C ILE A 48 16.91 4.13 7.51
N ALA A 49 16.05 4.71 8.36
CA ALA A 49 16.46 5.28 9.64
C ALA A 49 17.07 4.23 10.56
N THR A 50 16.46 3.05 10.63
CA THR A 50 16.96 1.94 11.45
C THR A 50 18.32 1.44 10.93
N ARG A 51 18.46 1.22 9.62
CA ARG A 51 19.71 0.71 9.03
C ARG A 51 20.88 1.68 9.21
N LEU A 52 20.65 2.96 9.01
CA LEU A 52 21.68 3.98 9.28
C LEU A 52 22.06 4.00 10.76
N ALA A 53 21.08 3.98 11.65
CA ALA A 53 21.35 4.00 13.09
C ALA A 53 22.04 2.72 13.61
N GLN A 54 21.83 1.55 12.97
CA GLN A 54 22.57 0.32 13.25
C GLN A 54 24.07 0.40 12.85
N ASN A 55 24.43 1.35 11.98
CA ASN A 55 25.80 1.65 11.58
C ASN A 55 26.36 2.89 12.31
N ASP A 56 25.88 3.14 13.53
CA ASP A 56 26.34 4.14 14.47
C ASP A 56 26.13 5.61 14.04
N PHE A 57 25.45 5.87 12.92
CA PHE A 57 25.04 7.22 12.57
C PHE A 57 23.96 7.74 13.53
N LYS A 58 24.08 9.01 13.90
CA LYS A 58 23.05 9.71 14.69
C LYS A 58 21.90 10.09 13.77
N VAL A 59 20.75 9.45 13.94
CA VAL A 59 19.58 9.63 13.07
C VAL A 59 18.41 10.24 13.82
N ALA A 60 17.81 11.29 13.24
CA ALA A 60 16.49 11.76 13.63
C ALA A 60 15.44 11.20 12.67
N LEU A 61 14.40 10.54 13.19
CA LEU A 61 13.20 10.14 12.46
C LEU A 61 12.04 11.06 12.86
N VAL A 62 11.45 11.75 11.88
CA VAL A 62 10.35 12.71 12.09
C VAL A 62 9.06 12.11 11.57
N GLU A 63 8.04 11.95 12.42
CA GLU A 63 6.72 11.43 12.06
C GLU A 63 5.61 12.38 12.52
N ALA A 64 4.70 12.71 11.60
CA ALA A 64 3.60 13.65 11.85
C ALA A 64 2.51 13.07 12.76
N GLY A 65 2.36 11.75 12.77
CA GLY A 65 1.42 11.02 13.61
C GLY A 65 2.04 10.44 14.87
N GLY A 66 1.23 9.66 15.59
CA GLY A 66 1.61 8.94 16.79
C GLY A 66 1.92 7.48 16.55
N HIS A 67 1.63 6.66 17.56
CA HIS A 67 1.72 5.20 17.53
C HIS A 67 0.34 4.60 17.23
N TYR A 68 0.24 3.75 16.21
CA TYR A 68 -1.03 3.12 15.84
C TYR A 68 -1.48 2.02 16.82
N GLU A 69 -0.55 1.42 17.54
CA GLU A 69 -0.82 0.37 18.55
C GLU A 69 -1.66 0.88 19.73
N LEU A 70 -1.72 2.20 19.91
CA LEU A 70 -2.59 2.80 20.93
C LEU A 70 -4.09 2.68 20.61
N GLU A 71 -4.43 2.47 19.35
CA GLU A 71 -5.80 2.29 18.85
C GLU A 71 -6.20 0.80 18.81
N SER A 72 -5.75 0.02 19.68
CA SER A 72 -5.95 -1.40 20.01
C SER A 72 -6.55 -2.36 18.95
N VAL A 73 -7.30 -1.88 17.98
CA VAL A 73 -7.88 -2.69 16.89
C VAL A 73 -7.03 -2.66 15.62
N ALA A 74 -6.17 -1.65 15.43
CA ALA A 74 -5.37 -1.48 14.21
C ALA A 74 -4.30 -2.58 14.03
N GLU A 75 -3.91 -3.26 15.11
CA GLU A 75 -2.99 -4.40 15.07
C GLU A 75 -3.63 -5.67 14.46
N PHE A 76 -4.97 -5.82 14.56
CA PHE A 76 -5.65 -6.98 13.97
C PHE A 76 -5.74 -6.85 12.45
N PRO A 77 -5.43 -7.93 11.70
CA PRO A 77 -5.47 -7.91 10.24
C PRO A 77 -6.78 -7.39 9.63
N ALA A 78 -7.94 -7.83 10.09
CA ALA A 78 -9.23 -7.38 9.54
C ALA A 78 -9.63 -5.94 9.93
N SER A 79 -8.83 -5.23 10.72
CA SER A 79 -9.14 -3.84 11.09
C SER A 79 -9.12 -2.87 9.91
N ASP A 80 -8.32 -3.16 8.88
CA ASP A 80 -8.25 -2.42 7.62
C ASP A 80 -9.62 -2.34 6.92
N ALA A 81 -10.39 -3.44 6.94
CA ALA A 81 -11.75 -3.46 6.41
C ALA A 81 -12.73 -2.55 7.19
N LEU A 82 -12.46 -2.31 8.47
CA LEU A 82 -13.28 -1.41 9.28
C LEU A 82 -13.10 0.07 8.92
N SER A 83 -11.99 0.42 8.26
CA SER A 83 -11.71 1.79 7.78
C SER A 83 -11.75 1.91 6.25
N MET A 84 -12.06 0.82 5.53
CA MET A 84 -12.16 0.82 4.07
C MET A 84 -13.41 1.54 3.59
N GLY A 85 -13.22 2.52 2.71
CA GLY A 85 -14.34 3.19 2.06
C GLY A 85 -13.93 4.38 1.21
N SER A 86 -14.76 4.70 0.20
CA SER A 86 -14.60 5.87 -0.65
C SER A 86 -15.26 7.14 -0.09
N ASP A 87 -16.02 7.03 1.00
CA ASP A 87 -16.68 8.16 1.65
C ASP A 87 -15.65 9.04 2.36
N PRO A 88 -15.51 10.34 2.00
CA PRO A 88 -14.57 11.27 2.62
C PRO A 88 -14.77 11.49 4.13
N THR A 89 -15.92 11.16 4.66
CA THR A 89 -16.24 11.32 6.09
C THR A 89 -15.87 10.10 6.93
N PHE A 90 -15.59 8.96 6.29
CA PHE A 90 -15.28 7.69 6.94
C PHE A 90 -13.76 7.44 6.95
N ARG A 91 -13.14 7.57 8.10
CA ARG A 91 -11.68 7.41 8.26
C ARG A 91 -11.33 6.96 9.68
N SER A 92 -10.20 6.25 9.83
CA SER A 92 -9.61 5.94 11.13
C SER A 92 -8.83 7.12 11.72
N PRO A 93 -8.55 7.13 13.03
CA PRO A 93 -7.73 8.17 13.66
C PRO A 93 -6.31 8.28 13.09
N GLU A 94 -5.73 7.15 12.65
CA GLU A 94 -4.38 7.06 12.10
C GLU A 94 -4.32 7.45 10.61
N ASP A 95 -5.41 7.88 10.02
CA ASP A 95 -5.48 8.25 8.61
C ASP A 95 -5.30 9.77 8.42
N TRP A 96 -4.52 10.16 7.41
CA TRP A 96 -4.41 11.56 6.98
C TRP A 96 -5.73 12.16 6.51
N GLY A 97 -6.65 11.33 6.02
CA GLY A 97 -7.95 11.78 5.47
C GLY A 97 -7.82 12.51 4.15
N PHE A 98 -6.92 12.06 3.28
CA PHE A 98 -6.83 12.61 1.93
C PHE A 98 -8.11 12.34 1.14
N VAL A 99 -8.47 13.31 0.29
CA VAL A 99 -9.60 13.21 -0.64
C VAL A 99 -9.13 13.67 -2.01
N THR A 100 -9.46 12.89 -3.03
CA THR A 100 -9.10 13.25 -4.41
C THR A 100 -9.91 14.47 -4.88
N ARG A 101 -9.38 15.18 -5.88
CA ARG A 101 -10.24 16.03 -6.72
C ARG A 101 -11.35 15.18 -7.33
N ASN A 102 -12.43 15.85 -7.78
CA ASN A 102 -13.48 15.19 -8.53
C ASN A 102 -12.91 14.48 -9.76
N GLN A 103 -13.07 13.15 -9.80
CA GLN A 103 -12.47 12.29 -10.82
C GLN A 103 -13.42 12.12 -12.02
N PRO A 104 -13.10 12.64 -13.23
CA PRO A 104 -13.95 12.49 -14.41
C PRO A 104 -14.23 11.03 -14.75
N GLY A 105 -13.19 10.17 -14.72
CA GLY A 105 -13.31 8.74 -14.97
C GLY A 105 -14.05 7.95 -13.88
N ALA A 106 -14.40 8.60 -12.75
CA ALA A 106 -15.21 8.04 -11.67
C ALA A 106 -16.48 8.87 -11.43
N ASN A 107 -17.13 9.32 -12.49
CA ASN A 107 -18.38 10.12 -12.46
C ASN A 107 -18.29 11.38 -11.57
N ARG A 108 -17.14 12.04 -11.59
CA ARG A 108 -16.83 13.26 -10.82
C ARG A 108 -16.93 13.08 -9.30
N ARG A 109 -16.81 11.86 -8.79
CA ARG A 109 -16.75 11.62 -7.34
C ARG A 109 -15.43 12.15 -6.79
N ALA A 110 -15.49 12.74 -5.60
CA ALA A 110 -14.37 12.93 -4.71
C ALA A 110 -14.28 11.67 -3.83
N ILE A 111 -13.11 11.04 -3.80
CA ILE A 111 -12.93 9.72 -3.22
C ILE A 111 -11.89 9.81 -2.10
N HIS A 112 -12.23 9.27 -0.94
CA HIS A 112 -11.30 9.12 0.17
C HIS A 112 -10.11 8.25 -0.23
N PHE A 113 -8.90 8.70 0.13
CA PHE A 113 -7.65 8.02 -0.20
C PHE A 113 -6.84 7.80 1.09
N ALA A 114 -7.11 6.70 1.79
CA ALA A 114 -6.49 6.40 3.07
C ALA A 114 -4.95 6.31 2.98
N ARG A 115 -4.26 6.99 3.89
CA ARG A 115 -2.80 6.90 4.09
C ARG A 115 -2.48 7.03 5.57
N GLY A 116 -1.57 6.18 6.06
CA GLY A 116 -1.22 6.20 7.48
C GLY A 116 -0.54 7.50 7.93
N LYS A 117 -1.05 8.05 9.02
CA LYS A 117 -0.50 9.18 9.79
C LYS A 117 -0.06 8.67 11.16
N CYS A 118 0.92 7.81 11.17
CA CYS A 118 1.44 7.15 12.37
C CYS A 118 2.83 6.57 12.07
N LEU A 119 3.56 6.17 13.09
CA LEU A 119 4.71 5.28 12.89
C LEU A 119 4.25 3.99 12.20
N GLY A 120 5.06 3.49 11.26
CA GLY A 120 4.65 2.45 10.32
C GLY A 120 3.99 3.00 9.06
N GLY A 121 3.42 4.21 9.10
CA GLY A 121 2.74 4.82 7.97
C GLY A 121 1.69 3.89 7.37
N SER A 122 1.67 3.76 6.04
CA SER A 122 0.67 2.91 5.38
C SER A 122 0.86 1.40 5.60
N SER A 123 2.02 0.93 6.13
CA SER A 123 2.14 -0.46 6.55
C SER A 123 1.32 -0.78 7.82
N ALA A 124 0.93 0.24 8.59
CA ALA A 124 0.03 0.12 9.73
C ALA A 124 -1.46 0.02 9.34
N LEU A 125 -1.84 0.36 8.08
CA LEU A 125 -3.23 0.41 7.62
C LEU A 125 -3.51 -0.44 6.38
N ASN A 126 -2.50 -1.10 5.78
CA ASN A 126 -2.65 -1.86 4.56
C ASN A 126 -3.28 -3.25 4.79
N PHE A 127 -3.68 -3.91 3.69
CA PHE A 127 -4.19 -5.28 3.69
C PHE A 127 -3.08 -6.34 3.71
N MET A 128 -1.87 -5.98 4.10
CA MET A 128 -0.72 -6.84 4.40
C MET A 128 -0.25 -7.77 3.29
N VAL A 129 -0.85 -7.77 2.10
CA VAL A 129 -0.44 -8.62 0.98
C VAL A 129 1.05 -8.42 0.69
N TYR A 130 1.83 -9.51 0.77
CA TYR A 130 3.26 -9.50 0.48
C TYR A 130 3.56 -10.34 -0.76
N GLN A 131 3.96 -9.68 -1.82
CA GLN A 131 4.45 -10.29 -3.06
C GLN A 131 5.51 -9.40 -3.70
N ARG A 132 6.34 -9.95 -4.58
CA ARG A 132 7.36 -9.20 -5.33
C ARG A 132 6.93 -9.06 -6.78
N PRO A 133 7.38 -8.00 -7.49
CA PRO A 133 7.03 -7.77 -8.88
C PRO A 133 7.64 -8.81 -9.82
N THR A 134 7.30 -8.71 -11.11
CA THR A 134 7.83 -9.61 -12.14
C THR A 134 9.29 -9.30 -12.45
N ARG A 135 10.02 -10.31 -12.98
CA ARG A 135 11.41 -10.15 -13.40
C ARG A 135 11.56 -9.08 -14.45
N GLU A 136 10.79 -9.19 -15.54
CA GLU A 136 10.90 -8.25 -16.66
C GLU A 136 10.53 -6.81 -16.23
N SER A 137 9.65 -6.62 -15.23
CA SER A 137 9.37 -5.27 -14.70
C SER A 137 10.59 -4.64 -14.03
N MET A 138 11.43 -5.44 -13.35
CA MET A 138 12.67 -4.94 -12.75
C MET A 138 13.77 -4.70 -13.79
N GLU A 139 13.79 -5.45 -14.90
CA GLU A 139 14.65 -5.13 -16.05
C GLU A 139 14.24 -3.78 -16.68
N VAL A 140 12.93 -3.51 -16.79
CA VAL A 140 12.44 -2.19 -17.22
C VAL A 140 12.85 -1.08 -16.24
N TRP A 141 12.84 -1.36 -14.93
CA TRP A 141 13.33 -0.40 -13.93
C TRP A 141 14.81 -0.11 -14.14
N ALA A 142 15.65 -1.14 -14.22
CA ALA A 142 17.09 -1.01 -14.45
C ALA A 142 17.39 -0.18 -15.70
N ALA A 143 16.65 -0.43 -16.79
CA ALA A 143 16.77 0.33 -18.04
C ALA A 143 16.32 1.79 -17.88
N ALA A 144 15.20 2.06 -17.18
CA ALA A 144 14.66 3.40 -16.98
C ALA A 144 15.60 4.33 -16.18
N VAL A 145 16.42 3.76 -15.29
CA VAL A 145 17.37 4.51 -14.47
C VAL A 145 18.83 4.34 -14.94
N ASN A 146 19.05 3.57 -16.01
CA ASN A 146 20.37 3.20 -16.55
C ASN A 146 21.31 2.64 -15.47
N ASP A 147 20.79 1.73 -14.63
CA ASP A 147 21.53 1.12 -13.52
C ASP A 147 21.12 -0.35 -13.36
N SER A 148 22.02 -1.26 -13.76
CA SER A 148 21.78 -2.70 -13.71
C SER A 148 21.61 -3.27 -12.30
N SER A 149 21.98 -2.52 -11.26
CA SER A 149 21.77 -2.94 -9.86
C SER A 149 20.28 -3.00 -9.46
N TYR A 150 19.36 -2.60 -10.37
CA TYR A 150 17.92 -2.73 -10.20
C TYR A 150 17.30 -3.91 -10.94
N THR A 151 18.09 -4.76 -11.63
CA THR A 151 17.57 -6.02 -12.17
C THR A 151 17.05 -6.92 -11.06
N PHE A 152 16.10 -7.82 -11.36
CA PHE A 152 15.46 -8.64 -10.34
C PHE A 152 16.47 -9.43 -9.48
N ASP A 153 17.47 -10.02 -10.09
CA ASP A 153 18.47 -10.83 -9.37
C ASP A 153 19.37 -9.97 -8.47
N GLU A 154 19.70 -8.74 -8.89
CA GLU A 154 20.51 -7.81 -8.10
C GLU A 154 19.74 -7.20 -6.91
N VAL A 155 18.42 -7.00 -7.02
CA VAL A 155 17.60 -6.49 -5.90
C VAL A 155 17.02 -7.59 -5.01
N LEU A 156 17.02 -8.86 -5.44
CA LEU A 156 16.51 -9.99 -4.67
C LEU A 156 17.12 -10.10 -3.26
N PRO A 157 18.44 -9.90 -3.05
CA PRO A 157 19.03 -9.89 -1.70
C PRO A 157 18.42 -8.82 -0.78
N PHE A 158 18.04 -7.65 -1.30
CA PHE A 158 17.42 -6.59 -0.51
C PHE A 158 15.96 -6.92 -0.17
N TYR A 159 15.21 -7.60 -1.05
CA TYR A 159 13.90 -8.15 -0.71
C TYR A 159 14.00 -9.18 0.42
N LYS A 160 14.97 -10.08 0.37
CA LYS A 160 15.17 -11.12 1.38
C LYS A 160 15.62 -10.54 2.72
N LYS A 161 16.49 -9.54 2.71
CA LYS A 161 17.10 -8.91 3.89
C LYS A 161 16.08 -8.31 4.86
N SER A 162 14.91 -7.88 4.37
CA SER A 162 13.85 -7.32 5.23
C SER A 162 13.00 -8.37 5.94
N VAL A 163 12.92 -9.59 5.43
CA VAL A 163 11.84 -10.55 5.72
C VAL A 163 12.31 -11.75 6.51
N GLN A 164 11.58 -12.06 7.59
CA GLN A 164 11.56 -13.37 8.22
C GLN A 164 10.32 -14.12 7.76
N PHE A 165 10.49 -15.16 6.96
CA PHE A 165 9.39 -15.95 6.44
C PHE A 165 9.05 -17.14 7.36
N THR A 166 7.75 -17.38 7.56
CA THR A 166 7.23 -18.58 8.22
C THR A 166 6.25 -19.29 7.30
N PRO A 167 6.47 -20.59 6.99
CA PRO A 167 5.55 -21.39 6.20
C PRO A 167 4.12 -21.44 6.77
N PRO A 168 3.10 -21.75 5.94
CA PRO A 168 1.72 -21.86 6.41
C PRO A 168 1.58 -22.94 7.48
N ASN A 169 0.86 -22.62 8.56
CA ASN A 169 0.61 -23.55 9.65
C ASN A 169 -0.51 -24.53 9.26
N THR A 170 -0.14 -25.72 8.80
CA THR A 170 -1.08 -26.75 8.32
C THR A 170 -1.91 -27.39 9.43
N ASP A 171 -1.54 -27.23 10.70
CA ASP A 171 -2.35 -27.70 11.84
C ASP A 171 -3.56 -26.78 12.09
N TYR A 172 -3.47 -25.55 11.61
CA TYR A 172 -4.49 -24.53 11.82
C TYR A 172 -5.30 -24.24 10.53
N ARG A 173 -4.63 -24.10 9.39
CA ARG A 173 -5.32 -23.82 8.13
C ARG A 173 -6.12 -25.02 7.65
N ALA A 174 -7.27 -24.76 7.02
CA ALA A 174 -8.05 -25.80 6.39
C ALA A 174 -7.24 -26.47 5.25
N GLN A 175 -7.38 -27.80 5.10
CA GLN A 175 -6.60 -28.55 4.09
C GLN A 175 -6.81 -28.05 2.65
N ASN A 176 -8.02 -27.56 2.32
CA ASN A 176 -8.33 -26.99 1.01
C ASN A 176 -7.86 -25.52 0.86
N ALA A 177 -7.23 -24.95 1.87
CA ALA A 177 -6.70 -23.59 1.90
C ALA A 177 -5.20 -23.55 2.21
N SER A 178 -4.49 -24.68 2.05
CA SER A 178 -3.02 -24.70 2.13
C SER A 178 -2.43 -23.92 0.96
N ALA A 179 -1.46 -23.04 1.29
CA ALA A 179 -0.68 -22.31 0.31
C ALA A 179 0.60 -23.09 -0.02
N ASP A 180 0.96 -23.17 -1.29
CA ASP A 180 2.31 -23.53 -1.69
C ASP A 180 3.22 -22.30 -1.52
N TYR A 181 4.53 -22.54 -1.38
CA TYR A 181 5.55 -21.51 -1.28
C TYR A 181 6.88 -22.01 -1.83
N ASP A 182 7.74 -21.09 -2.18
CA ASP A 182 9.12 -21.40 -2.58
C ASP A 182 10.09 -20.87 -1.53
N ILE A 183 10.77 -21.77 -0.81
CA ILE A 183 11.68 -21.38 0.27
C ILE A 183 12.89 -20.59 -0.27
N ASP A 184 13.27 -20.80 -1.55
CA ASP A 184 14.38 -20.06 -2.18
C ASP A 184 14.07 -18.56 -2.35
N ALA A 185 12.81 -18.16 -2.19
CA ALA A 185 12.42 -16.75 -2.14
C ALA A 185 12.87 -16.02 -0.86
N TYR A 186 13.32 -16.75 0.16
CA TYR A 186 13.60 -16.24 1.48
C TYR A 186 14.96 -16.69 1.98
N ASP A 187 15.52 -15.98 2.95
CA ASP A 187 16.76 -16.37 3.62
C ASP A 187 16.43 -16.97 4.99
N SER A 188 17.23 -17.95 5.44
CA SER A 188 17.09 -18.59 6.76
C SER A 188 17.33 -17.60 7.91
N ASP A 189 18.26 -16.66 7.71
CA ASP A 189 18.65 -15.62 8.67
C ASP A 189 17.95 -14.30 8.34
N GLY A 190 16.62 -14.36 8.11
CA GLY A 190 15.84 -13.26 7.60
C GLY A 190 15.81 -12.01 8.45
N GLY A 191 15.12 -10.99 7.92
CA GLY A 191 14.99 -9.66 8.53
C GLY A 191 13.93 -9.57 9.61
N PRO A 192 13.63 -8.36 10.08
CA PRO A 192 12.72 -8.16 11.19
C PRO A 192 11.24 -8.26 10.81
N LEU A 193 10.89 -8.02 9.53
CA LEU A 193 9.52 -8.05 9.03
C LEU A 193 9.01 -9.49 8.98
N GLN A 194 7.98 -9.80 9.76
CA GLN A 194 7.37 -11.12 9.74
C GLN A 194 6.47 -11.26 8.51
N VAL A 195 6.67 -12.31 7.74
CA VAL A 195 5.84 -12.68 6.59
C VAL A 195 5.40 -14.12 6.75
N SER A 196 4.10 -14.34 6.77
CA SER A 196 3.50 -15.65 6.98
C SER A 196 2.16 -15.77 6.24
N TYR A 197 1.40 -16.78 6.56
CA TYR A 197 0.02 -16.96 6.11
C TYR A 197 -0.89 -16.97 7.34
N ALA A 198 -1.97 -16.18 7.33
CA ALA A 198 -2.94 -16.19 8.42
C ALA A 198 -3.39 -17.62 8.76
N ASN A 199 -3.51 -17.95 10.04
CA ASN A 199 -4.00 -19.25 10.50
C ASN A 199 -5.44 -19.53 10.05
N PHE A 200 -6.27 -18.47 9.96
CA PHE A 200 -7.61 -18.54 9.39
C PHE A 200 -7.55 -18.18 7.90
N ALA A 201 -8.00 -19.08 7.04
CA ALA A 201 -8.21 -18.76 5.62
C ALA A 201 -9.68 -18.45 5.38
N GLU A 202 -9.97 -17.41 4.60
CA GLU A 202 -11.34 -17.06 4.26
C GLU A 202 -12.03 -18.20 3.48
N PRO A 203 -13.20 -18.69 3.93
CA PRO A 203 -13.88 -19.79 3.26
C PRO A 203 -14.19 -19.52 1.79
N PHE A 204 -14.48 -18.25 1.44
CA PHE A 204 -14.74 -17.86 0.05
C PHE A 204 -13.51 -18.01 -0.85
N SER A 205 -12.32 -17.80 -0.33
CA SER A 205 -11.05 -17.87 -1.09
C SER A 205 -10.82 -19.25 -1.71
N SER A 206 -11.21 -20.33 -1.00
CA SER A 206 -11.11 -21.68 -1.57
C SER A 206 -12.10 -21.92 -2.73
N TRP A 207 -13.24 -21.25 -2.72
CA TRP A 207 -14.18 -21.28 -3.85
C TRP A 207 -13.70 -20.40 -5.00
N MET A 208 -13.17 -19.21 -4.71
CA MET A 208 -12.56 -18.36 -5.74
C MET A 208 -11.46 -19.11 -6.48
N ARG A 209 -10.60 -19.88 -5.78
CA ARG A 209 -9.61 -20.74 -6.39
C ARG A 209 -10.22 -21.65 -7.46
N LEU A 210 -11.28 -22.37 -7.12
CA LEU A 210 -11.96 -23.26 -8.06
C LEU A 210 -12.59 -22.49 -9.24
N GLY A 211 -13.13 -21.31 -8.98
CA GLY A 211 -13.69 -20.43 -10.01
C GLY A 211 -12.63 -19.92 -10.99
N MET A 212 -11.46 -19.54 -10.50
CA MET A 212 -10.33 -19.07 -11.33
C MET A 212 -9.74 -20.22 -12.16
N GLU A 213 -9.54 -21.39 -11.55
CA GLU A 213 -9.13 -22.62 -12.27
C GLU A 213 -10.12 -22.97 -13.40
N ALA A 214 -11.43 -22.87 -13.13
CA ALA A 214 -12.47 -23.19 -14.11
C ALA A 214 -12.48 -22.26 -15.34
N ILE A 215 -11.96 -21.06 -15.21
CA ILE A 215 -11.80 -20.11 -16.32
C ILE A 215 -10.39 -20.10 -16.93
N GLY A 216 -9.51 -21.01 -16.50
CA GLY A 216 -8.19 -21.23 -17.06
C GLY A 216 -7.08 -20.37 -16.47
N VAL A 217 -7.23 -19.86 -15.24
CA VAL A 217 -6.14 -19.23 -14.50
C VAL A 217 -5.45 -20.31 -13.65
N ASP A 218 -4.24 -20.68 -14.03
CA ASP A 218 -3.47 -21.73 -13.39
C ASP A 218 -2.99 -21.35 -11.99
N GLN A 219 -2.80 -22.34 -11.13
CA GLN A 219 -2.13 -22.14 -9.85
C GLN A 219 -0.63 -21.91 -10.04
N VAL A 220 -0.06 -21.02 -9.23
CA VAL A 220 1.39 -20.82 -9.13
C VAL A 220 1.88 -21.26 -7.76
N LYS A 221 3.17 -21.57 -7.67
CA LYS A 221 3.77 -22.04 -6.41
C LYS A 221 3.96 -20.88 -5.42
N ASP A 222 4.43 -19.74 -5.91
CA ASP A 222 4.79 -18.57 -5.08
C ASP A 222 4.81 -17.30 -5.93
N PHE A 223 4.56 -16.15 -5.30
CA PHE A 223 4.61 -14.83 -5.96
C PHE A 223 5.93 -14.07 -5.68
N ASN A 224 6.95 -14.68 -5.07
CA ASN A 224 8.10 -13.98 -4.53
C ASN A 224 9.43 -14.20 -5.27
N LEU A 225 9.40 -14.98 -6.37
CA LEU A 225 10.56 -15.20 -7.26
C LEU A 225 10.44 -14.53 -8.64
N GLY A 226 9.67 -13.45 -8.73
CA GLY A 226 9.51 -12.68 -9.96
C GLY A 226 8.56 -13.30 -10.99
N LYS A 227 7.66 -14.17 -10.57
CA LYS A 227 6.59 -14.77 -11.39
C LYS A 227 5.28 -14.61 -10.64
N ILE A 228 4.38 -13.79 -11.17
CA ILE A 228 3.08 -13.53 -10.52
C ILE A 228 1.88 -13.94 -11.39
N MET A 229 2.07 -14.26 -12.69
CA MET A 229 0.99 -14.72 -13.56
C MET A 229 0.44 -16.05 -13.07
N GLY A 230 -0.83 -16.09 -12.70
CA GLY A 230 -1.54 -17.25 -12.12
C GLY A 230 -2.18 -16.91 -10.78
N ALA A 231 -2.56 -17.91 -10.00
CA ALA A 231 -3.37 -17.74 -8.80
C ALA A 231 -2.79 -18.50 -7.59
N GLN A 232 -2.87 -17.90 -6.39
CA GLN A 232 -2.43 -18.54 -5.13
C GLN A 232 -2.97 -17.78 -3.91
N TYR A 233 -2.97 -18.44 -2.75
CA TYR A 233 -3.02 -17.73 -1.48
C TYR A 233 -1.78 -16.84 -1.33
N CYS A 234 -1.97 -15.59 -0.94
CA CYS A 234 -0.85 -14.67 -0.78
C CYS A 234 -0.25 -14.75 0.63
N ALA A 235 1.07 -14.65 0.70
CA ALA A 235 1.75 -14.37 1.96
C ALA A 235 1.37 -12.96 2.44
N SER A 236 1.39 -12.76 3.74
CA SER A 236 0.99 -11.50 4.38
C SER A 236 1.98 -11.07 5.44
N THR A 237 2.08 -9.76 5.68
CA THR A 237 2.91 -9.21 6.77
C THR A 237 2.20 -9.39 8.11
N ILE A 238 2.14 -10.65 8.57
CA ILE A 238 1.53 -11.09 9.83
C ILE A 238 2.59 -11.80 10.67
N ASP A 239 2.67 -11.47 11.95
CA ASP A 239 3.52 -12.20 12.90
C ASP A 239 2.85 -13.52 13.30
N PRO A 240 3.40 -14.68 12.90
CA PRO A 240 2.78 -15.98 13.16
C PRO A 240 2.74 -16.35 14.66
N SER A 241 3.48 -15.62 15.51
CA SER A 241 3.49 -15.87 16.96
C SER A 241 2.22 -15.36 17.66
N ASN A 242 1.55 -14.35 17.10
CA ASN A 242 0.38 -13.71 17.70
C ASN A 242 -0.77 -13.45 16.71
N GLU A 243 -0.56 -13.68 15.39
CA GLU A 243 -1.50 -13.38 14.29
C GLU A 243 -1.89 -11.89 14.20
N LEU A 244 -0.99 -11.00 14.61
CA LEU A 244 -1.15 -9.57 14.48
C LEU A 244 -0.34 -9.04 13.28
N ARG A 245 -0.65 -7.85 12.86
CA ARG A 245 0.05 -7.10 11.80
C ARG A 245 1.53 -6.93 12.12
N SER A 246 2.41 -7.25 11.18
CA SER A 246 3.82 -6.88 11.21
C SER A 246 4.04 -5.65 10.32
N SER A 247 4.01 -4.46 10.92
CA SER A 247 4.27 -3.19 10.25
C SER A 247 5.77 -2.86 10.22
N SER A 248 6.15 -1.81 9.51
CA SER A 248 7.54 -1.31 9.54
C SER A 248 7.91 -0.69 10.89
N GLU A 249 6.94 -0.18 11.65
CA GLU A 249 7.15 0.27 13.02
C GLU A 249 7.49 -0.90 13.93
N GLU A 250 6.60 -1.88 14.01
CA GLU A 250 6.76 -3.06 14.87
C GLU A 250 8.08 -3.78 14.56
N SER A 251 8.38 -3.98 13.26
CA SER A 251 9.51 -4.77 12.80
C SER A 251 10.84 -4.04 12.96
N PHE A 252 10.95 -2.80 12.51
CA PHE A 252 12.22 -2.08 12.46
C PHE A 252 12.44 -1.16 13.67
N LEU A 253 11.42 -0.43 14.12
CA LEU A 253 11.61 0.53 15.21
C LEU A 253 11.48 -0.14 16.58
N SER A 254 10.42 -0.90 16.79
CA SER A 254 10.12 -1.49 18.10
C SER A 254 10.95 -2.74 18.42
N LYS A 255 11.24 -3.60 17.44
CA LYS A 255 12.09 -4.80 17.66
C LYS A 255 13.58 -4.48 17.73
N ILE A 256 14.12 -3.66 16.83
CA ILE A 256 15.57 -3.41 16.71
C ILE A 256 16.05 -2.37 17.74
N LYS A 257 15.34 -1.24 17.88
CA LYS A 257 15.63 -0.15 18.85
C LYS A 257 17.09 0.33 18.83
N PRO A 258 17.62 0.80 17.72
CA PRO A 258 19.00 1.27 17.66
C PRO A 258 19.18 2.47 18.59
N LYS A 259 20.30 2.49 19.36
CA LYS A 259 20.56 3.54 20.35
C LYS A 259 20.80 4.92 19.72
N SER A 260 21.32 4.95 18.49
CA SER A 260 21.63 6.17 17.73
C SER A 260 20.40 6.77 17.03
N LEU A 261 19.23 6.11 17.09
CA LEU A 261 17.97 6.59 16.51
C LEU A 261 17.18 7.37 17.54
N ARG A 262 16.80 8.60 17.20
CA ARG A 262 15.83 9.39 17.94
C ARG A 262 14.57 9.62 17.11
N THR A 263 13.42 9.24 17.63
CA THR A 263 12.12 9.30 16.94
C THR A 263 11.25 10.41 17.51
N TYR A 264 10.86 11.36 16.65
CA TYR A 264 9.99 12.49 16.97
C TYR A 264 8.59 12.22 16.39
N THR A 265 7.66 11.75 17.22
CA THR A 265 6.25 11.58 16.86
C THR A 265 5.45 12.86 17.02
N ASN A 266 4.27 12.94 16.40
CA ASN A 266 3.42 14.14 16.41
C ASN A 266 4.20 15.41 16.01
N THR A 267 5.12 15.25 15.05
CA THR A 267 6.05 16.28 14.62
C THR A 267 5.99 16.41 13.11
N LEU A 268 5.42 17.51 12.62
CA LEU A 268 5.20 17.76 11.20
C LEU A 268 6.41 18.47 10.59
N ALA A 269 6.99 17.89 9.54
CA ALA A 269 8.00 18.56 8.72
C ALA A 269 7.37 19.72 7.92
N LYS A 270 7.96 20.89 8.04
CA LYS A 270 7.45 22.13 7.42
C LYS A 270 8.24 22.49 6.16
N LYS A 271 9.55 22.33 6.18
CA LYS A 271 10.42 22.75 5.07
C LYS A 271 11.80 22.12 5.22
N VAL A 272 12.43 21.71 4.11
CA VAL A 272 13.87 21.43 4.05
C VAL A 272 14.64 22.74 4.01
N VAL A 273 15.71 22.83 4.77
CA VAL A 273 16.60 24.02 4.84
C VAL A 273 17.82 23.79 3.96
N PHE A 274 18.18 24.78 3.16
CA PHE A 274 19.34 24.75 2.28
C PHE A 274 20.35 25.85 2.63
N ASP A 275 21.62 25.58 2.39
CA ASP A 275 22.67 26.60 2.40
C ASP A 275 22.73 27.37 1.05
N GLU A 276 23.64 28.35 0.97
CA GLU A 276 23.86 29.16 -0.24
C GLU A 276 24.33 28.35 -1.45
N LYS A 277 24.87 27.14 -1.23
CA LYS A 277 25.32 26.20 -2.27
C LYS A 277 24.21 25.18 -2.66
N LYS A 278 23.02 25.36 -2.12
CA LYS A 278 21.87 24.44 -2.29
C LYS A 278 22.09 23.05 -1.69
N LYS A 279 22.97 22.88 -0.70
CA LYS A 279 23.06 21.66 0.10
C LYS A 279 21.95 21.68 1.15
N ALA A 280 21.18 20.59 1.26
CA ALA A 280 20.23 20.39 2.35
C ALA A 280 20.99 20.27 3.68
N THR A 281 20.67 21.12 4.64
CA THR A 281 21.36 21.22 5.95
C THR A 281 20.46 20.83 7.12
N GLY A 282 19.18 20.53 6.87
CA GLY A 282 18.25 20.11 7.89
C GLY A 282 16.79 20.28 7.50
N VAL A 283 15.91 20.11 8.47
CA VAL A 283 14.46 20.22 8.32
C VAL A 283 13.87 21.10 9.41
N GLN A 284 13.07 22.08 9.04
CA GLN A 284 12.19 22.76 9.99
C GLN A 284 11.00 21.86 10.31
N VAL A 285 10.76 21.64 11.61
CA VAL A 285 9.68 20.80 12.09
C VAL A 285 8.82 21.56 13.10
N LYS A 286 7.53 21.26 13.13
CA LYS A 286 6.57 21.77 14.11
C LYS A 286 6.14 20.63 15.02
N GLY A 287 6.52 20.71 16.28
CA GLY A 287 6.18 19.72 17.29
C GLY A 287 4.77 19.89 17.86
N LEU A 288 4.37 18.95 18.71
CA LEU A 288 3.04 18.88 19.34
C LEU A 288 2.71 20.16 20.15
N LEU A 289 3.71 20.79 20.77
CA LEU A 289 3.52 22.03 21.55
C LEU A 289 3.41 23.30 20.68
N GLY A 290 3.44 23.15 19.36
CA GLY A 290 3.31 24.24 18.39
C GLY A 290 4.61 25.02 18.14
N ASN A 291 5.71 24.70 18.83
CA ASN A 291 7.03 25.26 18.58
C ASN A 291 7.60 24.75 17.24
N THR A 292 8.31 25.64 16.56
CA THR A 292 9.08 25.28 15.35
C THR A 292 10.56 25.27 15.71
N VAL A 293 11.25 24.18 15.36
CA VAL A 293 12.68 24.00 15.56
C VAL A 293 13.33 23.47 14.29
N THR A 294 14.66 23.56 14.18
CA THR A 294 15.42 22.96 13.08
C THR A 294 16.15 21.72 13.58
N LEU A 295 15.91 20.59 12.92
CA LEU A 295 16.74 19.40 13.04
C LEU A 295 17.78 19.45 11.92
N SER A 296 19.03 19.73 12.29
CA SER A 296 20.14 19.86 11.32
C SER A 296 20.70 18.49 10.95
N ALA A 297 21.07 18.33 9.67
CA ALA A 297 21.74 17.16 9.13
C ALA A 297 23.16 17.54 8.68
N SER A 298 24.19 16.86 9.19
CA SER A 298 25.56 17.07 8.72
C SER A 298 25.84 16.39 7.38
N GLU A 299 25.23 15.22 7.17
CA GLU A 299 25.36 14.43 5.96
C GLU A 299 24.19 14.72 5.00
N GLU A 300 23.01 14.13 5.24
CA GLU A 300 21.88 14.22 4.33
C GLU A 300 20.52 14.32 5.04
N VAL A 301 19.55 14.90 4.34
CA VAL A 301 18.11 14.80 4.61
C VAL A 301 17.52 13.76 3.69
N ILE A 302 16.71 12.84 4.25
CA ILE A 302 16.03 11.76 3.50
C ILE A 302 14.52 11.92 3.66
N ILE A 303 13.82 12.20 2.56
CA ILE A 303 12.37 12.32 2.55
C ILE A 303 11.76 10.94 2.28
N SER A 304 10.87 10.49 3.17
CA SER A 304 10.11 9.23 3.09
C SER A 304 8.64 9.47 3.49
N ALA A 305 8.09 10.61 3.08
CA ALA A 305 6.77 11.06 3.49
C ALA A 305 5.62 10.49 2.61
N GLY A 306 5.94 9.57 1.68
CA GLY A 306 4.99 8.90 0.80
C GLY A 306 4.61 9.70 -0.44
N ALA A 307 3.88 9.05 -1.36
CA ALA A 307 3.59 9.57 -2.70
C ALA A 307 2.89 10.93 -2.76
N PHE A 308 2.23 11.38 -1.69
CA PHE A 308 1.54 12.66 -1.66
C PHE A 308 2.34 13.76 -0.99
N GLN A 309 3.02 13.45 0.11
CA GLN A 309 3.67 14.45 0.93
C GLN A 309 5.16 14.61 0.64
N SER A 310 5.82 13.60 0.04
CA SER A 310 7.19 13.77 -0.46
C SER A 310 7.28 14.84 -1.56
N PRO A 311 6.45 14.81 -2.63
CA PRO A 311 6.43 15.92 -3.58
C PRO A 311 5.92 17.22 -2.96
N GLN A 312 4.97 17.20 -2.02
CA GLN A 312 4.53 18.39 -1.31
C GLN A 312 5.69 19.04 -0.56
N LEU A 313 6.45 18.27 0.22
CA LEU A 313 7.58 18.78 1.00
C LEU A 313 8.69 19.32 0.09
N LEU A 314 8.98 18.67 -1.04
CA LEU A 314 9.91 19.20 -2.05
C LEU A 314 9.43 20.56 -2.57
N MET A 315 8.15 20.66 -2.99
CA MET A 315 7.60 21.90 -3.55
C MET A 315 7.59 23.05 -2.53
N VAL A 316 7.14 22.84 -1.30
CA VAL A 316 7.17 23.91 -0.27
C VAL A 316 8.59 24.30 0.13
N SER A 317 9.58 23.44 -0.17
CA SER A 317 11.00 23.70 0.03
C SER A 317 11.69 24.35 -1.18
N GLY A 318 10.94 24.67 -2.24
CA GLY A 318 11.45 25.35 -3.43
C GLY A 318 11.95 24.44 -4.55
N ILE A 319 11.64 23.14 -4.50
CA ILE A 319 12.01 22.16 -5.54
C ILE A 319 10.73 21.65 -6.23
N GLY A 320 10.52 22.04 -7.46
CA GLY A 320 9.31 21.64 -8.20
C GLY A 320 9.08 22.45 -9.47
N PRO A 321 7.87 22.32 -10.08
CA PRO A 321 7.48 23.08 -11.25
C PRO A 321 7.50 24.59 -10.95
N SER A 322 8.34 25.36 -11.67
CA SER A 322 8.55 26.79 -11.39
C SER A 322 7.26 27.61 -11.38
N ASP A 323 6.30 27.29 -12.24
CA ASP A 323 5.05 28.06 -12.31
C ASP A 323 4.20 27.85 -11.05
N GLN A 324 4.11 26.62 -10.56
CA GLN A 324 3.41 26.32 -9.31
C GLN A 324 4.11 26.97 -8.09
N LEU A 325 5.46 26.96 -8.05
CA LEU A 325 6.20 27.59 -6.97
C LEU A 325 5.96 29.11 -6.95
N ARG A 326 5.94 29.77 -8.13
CA ARG A 326 5.63 31.21 -8.24
C ARG A 326 4.20 31.54 -7.83
N GLU A 327 3.23 30.70 -8.20
CA GLU A 327 1.82 30.85 -7.81
C GLU A 327 1.67 30.93 -6.29
N HIS A 328 2.40 30.07 -5.56
CA HIS A 328 2.41 30.02 -4.10
C HIS A 328 3.47 30.93 -3.46
N ARG A 329 4.18 31.78 -4.24
CA ARG A 329 5.24 32.69 -3.77
C ARG A 329 6.37 31.98 -3.03
N ILE A 330 6.70 30.78 -3.48
CA ILE A 330 7.80 29.97 -2.96
C ILE A 330 9.07 30.31 -3.76
N GLU A 331 10.19 30.59 -3.06
CA GLU A 331 11.48 30.79 -3.68
C GLU A 331 11.94 29.52 -4.41
N ILE A 332 12.42 29.69 -5.64
CA ILE A 332 12.84 28.56 -6.48
C ILE A 332 14.30 28.21 -6.16
N ILE A 333 14.53 27.08 -5.51
CA ILE A 333 15.85 26.48 -5.31
C ILE A 333 16.26 25.67 -6.54
N ALA A 334 15.36 24.79 -7.03
CA ALA A 334 15.56 24.00 -8.23
C ALA A 334 14.26 23.84 -9.01
N ASN A 335 14.29 24.15 -10.32
CA ASN A 335 13.17 23.85 -11.21
C ASN A 335 13.19 22.37 -11.57
N ARG A 336 12.22 21.61 -11.06
CA ARG A 336 12.04 20.18 -11.35
C ARG A 336 10.57 19.93 -11.73
N PRO A 337 10.23 19.99 -13.04
CA PRO A 337 8.85 19.91 -13.49
C PRO A 337 8.18 18.57 -13.18
N GLY A 338 8.96 17.50 -12.97
CA GLY A 338 8.42 16.17 -12.64
C GLY A 338 7.92 16.01 -11.20
N VAL A 339 8.26 16.93 -10.28
CA VAL A 339 7.79 16.85 -8.89
C VAL A 339 6.26 16.96 -8.84
N GLY A 340 5.63 15.95 -8.25
CA GLY A 340 4.18 15.82 -8.16
C GLY A 340 3.51 15.31 -9.43
N GLN A 341 4.24 15.06 -10.51
CA GLN A 341 3.70 14.55 -11.78
C GLN A 341 3.84 13.03 -11.91
N ASN A 342 3.26 12.46 -12.97
CA ASN A 342 3.36 11.04 -13.31
C ASN A 342 2.85 10.09 -12.22
N MET A 343 1.87 10.50 -11.43
CA MET A 343 1.26 9.63 -10.41
C MET A 343 0.64 8.39 -11.06
N TRP A 344 1.02 7.22 -10.56
CA TRP A 344 0.40 5.94 -10.84
C TRP A 344 -0.45 5.50 -9.66
N ASP A 345 -1.46 4.68 -9.94
CA ASP A 345 -2.23 3.96 -8.93
C ASP A 345 -2.97 2.78 -9.58
N HIS A 346 -3.33 1.77 -8.81
CA HIS A 346 -4.15 0.63 -9.23
C HIS A 346 -5.60 0.85 -8.78
N PRO A 347 -6.53 1.20 -9.68
CA PRO A 347 -7.94 1.28 -9.33
C PRO A 347 -8.60 -0.09 -9.34
N PHE A 348 -9.61 -0.28 -8.49
CA PHE A 348 -10.41 -1.49 -8.45
C PHE A 348 -11.91 -1.23 -8.36
N PHE A 349 -12.68 -2.26 -8.65
CA PHE A 349 -14.13 -2.36 -8.49
C PHE A 349 -14.51 -3.81 -8.15
N ALA A 350 -15.74 -4.08 -7.70
CA ALA A 350 -16.11 -5.43 -7.30
C ALA A 350 -17.59 -5.76 -7.54
N PRO A 351 -17.97 -6.62 -8.48
CA PRO A 351 -19.28 -7.24 -8.49
C PRO A 351 -19.44 -8.20 -7.30
N SER A 352 -20.66 -8.32 -6.79
CA SER A 352 -20.94 -9.07 -5.55
C SER A 352 -22.08 -10.06 -5.73
N TYR A 353 -21.96 -11.20 -5.03
CA TYR A 353 -22.91 -12.31 -5.07
C TYR A 353 -23.29 -12.74 -3.65
N ARG A 354 -24.49 -13.31 -3.48
CA ARG A 354 -24.85 -14.06 -2.27
C ARG A 354 -24.16 -15.40 -2.25
N VAL A 355 -23.66 -15.81 -1.08
CA VAL A 355 -22.92 -17.07 -0.94
C VAL A 355 -23.38 -17.88 0.27
N ARG A 356 -23.08 -19.20 0.26
CA ARG A 356 -23.46 -20.15 1.32
C ARG A 356 -22.44 -20.21 2.47
N VAL A 357 -21.26 -19.61 2.30
CA VAL A 357 -20.20 -19.60 3.33
C VAL A 357 -20.29 -18.34 4.17
N LYS A 358 -19.82 -18.41 5.42
CA LYS A 358 -19.71 -17.23 6.29
C LYS A 358 -18.61 -16.29 5.76
N THR A 359 -18.85 -14.98 5.88
CA THR A 359 -17.96 -13.94 5.39
C THR A 359 -17.96 -12.75 6.37
N PHE A 360 -17.20 -11.72 6.06
CA PHE A 360 -17.19 -10.44 6.80
C PHE A 360 -18.61 -9.83 6.93
N THR A 361 -19.51 -10.07 5.97
CA THR A 361 -20.93 -9.66 6.12
C THR A 361 -21.53 -10.20 7.41
N ASN A 362 -21.29 -11.47 7.75
CA ASN A 362 -21.79 -12.05 9.00
C ASN A 362 -21.08 -11.46 10.22
N PHE A 363 -19.79 -11.18 10.13
CA PHE A 363 -19.05 -10.55 11.21
C PHE A 363 -19.65 -9.18 11.60
N VAL A 364 -20.09 -8.41 10.61
CA VAL A 364 -20.68 -7.08 10.83
C VAL A 364 -22.17 -7.16 11.22
N THR A 365 -22.91 -8.15 10.72
CA THR A 365 -24.39 -8.19 10.84
C THR A 365 -24.91 -9.16 11.90
N ASP A 366 -24.11 -10.12 12.37
CA ASP A 366 -24.47 -11.13 13.37
C ASP A 366 -23.55 -11.00 14.61
N LEU A 367 -24.06 -10.40 15.68
CA LEU A 367 -23.31 -10.13 16.92
C LEU A 367 -22.84 -11.42 17.63
N VAL A 368 -23.58 -12.52 17.50
CA VAL A 368 -23.17 -13.79 18.11
C VAL A 368 -21.99 -14.39 17.37
N TYR A 369 -22.05 -14.37 16.05
CA TYR A 369 -20.93 -14.78 15.20
C TYR A 369 -19.70 -13.91 15.45
N ALA A 370 -19.87 -12.59 15.46
CA ALA A 370 -18.76 -11.64 15.73
C ALA A 370 -18.08 -11.91 17.09
N ALA A 371 -18.88 -12.07 18.16
CA ALA A 371 -18.33 -12.37 19.48
C ALA A 371 -17.57 -13.70 19.52
N GLY A 372 -18.08 -14.72 18.81
CA GLY A 372 -17.40 -16.01 18.66
C GLY A 372 -16.05 -15.87 17.95
N GLN A 373 -16.00 -15.13 16.85
CA GLN A 373 -14.78 -14.91 16.06
C GLN A 373 -13.73 -14.10 16.81
N ILE A 374 -14.14 -13.08 17.59
CA ILE A 374 -13.22 -12.31 18.45
C ILE A 374 -12.65 -13.22 19.55
N LEU A 375 -13.49 -14.03 20.19
CA LEU A 375 -13.03 -14.94 21.23
C LEU A 375 -12.07 -16.00 20.67
N GLU A 376 -12.34 -16.52 19.49
CA GLU A 376 -11.50 -17.51 18.80
C GLU A 376 -10.13 -16.90 18.46
N ALA A 377 -10.08 -15.65 18.00
CA ALA A 377 -8.84 -14.95 17.73
C ALA A 377 -8.00 -14.75 19.01
N LEU A 378 -8.62 -14.32 20.09
CA LEU A 378 -7.92 -14.07 21.37
C LEU A 378 -7.41 -15.35 22.05
N LEU A 379 -8.16 -16.46 21.96
CA LEU A 379 -7.81 -17.70 22.66
C LEU A 379 -7.02 -18.68 21.80
N SER A 380 -7.26 -18.72 20.49
CA SER A 380 -6.75 -19.74 19.60
C SER A 380 -5.93 -19.20 18.43
N LYS A 381 -5.76 -17.87 18.34
CA LYS A 381 -5.08 -17.21 17.22
C LYS A 381 -5.68 -17.64 15.87
N LYS A 382 -7.00 -17.69 15.80
CA LYS A 382 -7.82 -18.02 14.63
C LYS A 382 -9.02 -17.08 14.58
N GLY A 383 -9.82 -17.20 13.54
CA GLY A 383 -11.03 -16.42 13.37
C GLY A 383 -10.84 -15.28 12.37
N VAL A 384 -11.95 -14.76 11.90
CA VAL A 384 -12.01 -13.83 10.77
C VAL A 384 -11.17 -12.56 10.98
N ILE A 385 -10.99 -12.12 12.24
CA ILE A 385 -10.19 -10.90 12.52
C ILE A 385 -8.68 -11.10 12.40
N THR A 386 -8.19 -12.34 12.31
CA THR A 386 -6.77 -12.66 12.08
C THR A 386 -6.42 -12.76 10.59
N ASN A 387 -7.40 -12.53 9.70
CA ASN A 387 -7.23 -12.59 8.25
C ASN A 387 -7.44 -11.21 7.62
N PRO A 388 -6.65 -10.80 6.60
CA PRO A 388 -6.81 -9.51 5.90
C PRO A 388 -8.00 -9.49 4.93
N ILE A 389 -8.95 -10.44 4.99
CA ILE A 389 -10.17 -10.55 4.18
C ILE A 389 -9.91 -10.82 2.68
N ALA A 390 -8.73 -10.52 2.19
CA ALA A 390 -8.33 -10.68 0.80
C ALA A 390 -7.06 -11.54 0.71
N ASP A 391 -7.15 -12.81 1.07
CA ASP A 391 -6.01 -13.71 1.24
C ASP A 391 -5.72 -14.61 0.01
N TYR A 392 -6.52 -14.50 -1.07
CA TYR A 392 -6.30 -15.21 -2.33
C TYR A 392 -6.30 -14.22 -3.49
N VAL A 393 -5.26 -14.27 -4.32
CA VAL A 393 -5.07 -13.38 -5.45
C VAL A 393 -4.76 -14.15 -6.73
N ALA A 394 -5.13 -13.57 -7.88
CA ALA A 394 -4.86 -14.13 -9.19
C ALA A 394 -4.47 -13.01 -10.15
N PHE A 395 -3.53 -13.27 -11.04
CA PHE A 395 -3.02 -12.34 -12.03
C PHE A 395 -3.08 -12.94 -13.43
N GLU A 396 -3.55 -12.18 -14.41
CA GLU A 396 -3.52 -12.61 -15.81
C GLU A 396 -3.32 -11.44 -16.78
N LYS A 397 -2.88 -11.74 -18.01
CA LYS A 397 -3.18 -10.88 -19.16
C LYS A 397 -4.58 -11.19 -19.64
N ILE A 398 -5.33 -10.17 -20.06
CA ILE A 398 -6.68 -10.36 -20.59
C ILE A 398 -6.63 -11.37 -21.74
N PRO A 399 -7.41 -12.46 -21.68
CA PRO A 399 -7.36 -13.53 -22.68
C PRO A 399 -7.80 -13.04 -24.07
N GLN A 400 -7.26 -13.68 -25.12
CA GLN A 400 -7.38 -13.24 -26.51
C GLN A 400 -8.83 -13.06 -26.98
N PHE A 401 -9.76 -13.86 -26.52
CA PHE A 401 -11.17 -13.77 -26.93
C PHE A 401 -11.87 -12.49 -26.41
N LEU A 402 -11.40 -11.89 -25.30
CA LEU A 402 -11.84 -10.57 -24.84
C LEU A 402 -11.00 -9.46 -25.44
N ARG A 403 -9.69 -9.68 -25.56
CA ARG A 403 -8.74 -8.72 -26.15
C ARG A 403 -9.06 -8.39 -27.61
N SER A 404 -9.67 -9.32 -28.36
CA SER A 404 -10.08 -9.07 -29.75
C SER A 404 -11.14 -7.99 -29.89
N ALA A 405 -11.84 -7.62 -28.83
CA ALA A 405 -12.80 -6.51 -28.81
C ALA A 405 -12.15 -5.14 -28.51
N PHE A 406 -10.87 -5.11 -28.10
CA PHE A 406 -10.17 -3.87 -27.82
C PHE A 406 -9.88 -3.09 -29.10
N SER A 407 -9.90 -1.76 -29.00
CA SER A 407 -9.43 -0.87 -30.08
C SER A 407 -7.96 -1.14 -30.42
N GLU A 408 -7.56 -0.84 -31.65
CA GLU A 408 -6.17 -0.99 -32.09
C GLU A 408 -5.21 -0.16 -31.22
N ASP A 409 -5.65 1.01 -30.73
CA ASP A 409 -4.87 1.87 -29.83
C ASP A 409 -4.62 1.19 -28.48
N THR A 410 -5.65 0.60 -27.89
CA THR A 410 -5.54 -0.17 -26.66
C THR A 410 -4.60 -1.35 -26.81
N GLN A 411 -4.76 -2.14 -27.87
CA GLN A 411 -3.87 -3.27 -28.14
C GLN A 411 -2.40 -2.81 -28.25
N ARG A 412 -2.14 -1.73 -28.99
CA ARG A 412 -0.80 -1.14 -29.15
C ARG A 412 -0.23 -0.63 -27.81
N LYS A 413 -1.05 0.04 -26.99
CA LYS A 413 -0.62 0.54 -25.67
C LYS A 413 -0.21 -0.60 -24.74
N LEU A 414 -0.97 -1.69 -24.69
CA LEU A 414 -0.69 -2.84 -23.85
C LEU A 414 0.60 -3.60 -24.24
N THR A 415 1.05 -3.51 -25.51
CA THR A 415 2.34 -4.09 -25.92
C THR A 415 3.56 -3.39 -25.33
N LYS A 416 3.40 -2.22 -24.70
CA LYS A 416 4.49 -1.53 -24.02
C LYS A 416 4.92 -2.21 -22.71
N PHE A 417 4.03 -3.03 -22.14
CA PHE A 417 4.34 -3.79 -20.93
C PHE A 417 4.98 -5.13 -21.28
N PRO A 418 5.97 -5.57 -20.51
CA PRO A 418 6.61 -6.87 -20.69
C PRO A 418 5.64 -8.04 -20.73
N SER A 419 6.15 -9.19 -21.22
CA SER A 419 5.33 -10.38 -21.40
C SER A 419 4.81 -10.96 -20.08
N ASP A 420 5.59 -10.83 -19.02
CA ASP A 420 5.28 -11.30 -17.66
C ASP A 420 4.49 -10.27 -16.81
N TRP A 421 4.22 -9.08 -17.35
CA TRP A 421 3.44 -8.05 -16.66
C TRP A 421 1.94 -8.31 -16.82
N PRO A 422 1.19 -8.64 -15.75
CA PRO A 422 -0.25 -8.82 -15.82
C PRO A 422 -0.99 -7.51 -16.13
N GLU A 423 -2.17 -7.62 -16.71
CA GLU A 423 -3.07 -6.48 -16.96
C GLU A 423 -4.18 -6.41 -15.91
N ALA A 424 -4.52 -7.56 -15.36
CA ALA A 424 -5.57 -7.75 -14.38
C ALA A 424 -5.07 -8.46 -13.13
N GLU A 425 -5.60 -8.06 -11.98
CA GLU A 425 -5.55 -8.80 -10.74
C GLU A 425 -6.98 -9.06 -10.26
N TYR A 426 -7.20 -10.23 -9.69
CA TYR A 426 -8.43 -10.62 -9.01
C TYR A 426 -8.10 -10.94 -7.56
N MET A 427 -8.86 -10.34 -6.63
CA MET A 427 -8.68 -10.61 -5.20
C MET A 427 -9.95 -11.17 -4.60
N SER A 428 -9.83 -12.12 -3.68
CA SER A 428 -10.97 -12.56 -2.89
C SER A 428 -11.46 -11.42 -1.99
N GLY A 429 -12.75 -11.15 -2.04
CA GLY A 429 -13.43 -10.20 -1.16
C GLY A 429 -14.48 -10.93 -0.35
N ALA A 430 -14.15 -11.32 0.87
CA ALA A 430 -15.09 -12.06 1.74
C ALA A 430 -16.13 -11.12 2.35
N GLY A 431 -16.91 -10.40 1.51
CA GLY A 431 -17.99 -9.49 1.89
C GLY A 431 -18.66 -8.84 0.69
N TYR A 432 -19.66 -8.00 0.94
CA TYR A 432 -20.28 -7.15 -0.06
C TYR A 432 -19.39 -5.91 -0.31
N ILE A 433 -18.82 -5.82 -1.50
CA ILE A 433 -17.93 -4.73 -1.92
C ILE A 433 -18.51 -3.94 -3.11
N GLY A 434 -19.68 -4.31 -3.61
CA GLY A 434 -20.35 -3.66 -4.75
C GLY A 434 -20.67 -2.17 -4.55
N ASN A 435 -20.73 -1.71 -3.30
CA ASN A 435 -20.70 -0.31 -2.92
C ASN A 435 -19.73 -0.14 -1.75
N ALA A 436 -18.51 0.23 -2.04
CA ALA A 436 -17.45 0.41 -1.06
C ALA A 436 -17.35 1.85 -0.53
N SER A 437 -18.46 2.54 -0.34
CA SER A 437 -18.44 3.89 0.28
C SER A 437 -18.04 3.83 1.76
N ASN A 438 -18.59 2.86 2.49
CA ASN A 438 -18.27 2.57 3.88
C ASN A 438 -18.51 1.07 4.09
N LEU A 439 -17.44 0.28 4.00
CA LEU A 439 -17.55 -1.17 3.91
C LEU A 439 -18.41 -1.81 5.03
N PRO A 440 -18.22 -1.50 6.33
CA PRO A 440 -19.07 -2.04 7.38
C PRO A 440 -20.54 -1.60 7.27
N ALA A 441 -20.80 -0.35 6.92
CA ALA A 441 -22.15 0.20 6.90
C ALA A 441 -22.97 -0.28 5.70
N THR A 442 -22.32 -0.59 4.59
CA THR A 442 -22.97 -1.01 3.33
C THR A 442 -23.27 -2.52 3.28
N GLN A 443 -22.83 -3.29 4.28
CA GLN A 443 -23.13 -4.74 4.32
C GLN A 443 -24.64 -4.97 4.38
N PRO A 444 -25.23 -5.78 3.45
CA PRO A 444 -26.66 -6.08 3.46
C PRO A 444 -27.09 -6.81 4.74
N ARG A 445 -28.29 -6.48 5.24
CA ARG A 445 -28.85 -7.03 6.48
C ARG A 445 -30.07 -7.92 6.23
N ASP A 446 -30.04 -8.68 5.12
CA ASP A 446 -31.12 -9.56 4.67
C ASP A 446 -30.95 -11.03 5.09
N GLY A 447 -29.95 -11.31 5.93
CA GLY A 447 -29.67 -12.63 6.47
C GLY A 447 -28.78 -13.51 5.60
N TYR A 448 -28.37 -13.04 4.41
CA TYR A 448 -27.42 -13.74 3.55
C TYR A 448 -25.98 -13.33 3.83
N SER A 449 -25.05 -14.20 3.47
CA SER A 449 -23.63 -13.89 3.34
C SER A 449 -23.34 -13.40 1.93
N TYR A 450 -22.37 -12.53 1.79
CA TYR A 450 -21.96 -11.97 0.51
C TYR A 450 -20.46 -12.18 0.27
N ALA A 451 -20.10 -12.35 -1.00
CA ALA A 451 -18.72 -12.34 -1.43
C ALA A 451 -18.59 -11.58 -2.76
N SER A 452 -17.42 -11.04 -2.98
CA SER A 452 -17.04 -10.30 -4.18
C SER A 452 -15.73 -10.85 -4.72
N MET A 453 -15.46 -10.66 -6.01
CA MET A 453 -14.11 -10.68 -6.55
C MET A 453 -13.75 -9.23 -6.93
N LEU A 454 -12.68 -8.71 -6.35
CA LEU A 454 -12.16 -7.40 -6.74
C LEU A 454 -11.47 -7.56 -8.08
N GLY A 455 -11.83 -6.72 -9.05
CA GLY A 455 -11.13 -6.60 -10.31
C GLY A 455 -10.24 -5.36 -10.28
N VAL A 456 -8.95 -5.54 -10.42
CA VAL A 456 -7.92 -4.50 -10.31
C VAL A 456 -7.23 -4.29 -11.64
N LEU A 457 -7.08 -3.04 -12.06
CA LEU A 457 -6.31 -2.66 -13.24
C LEU A 457 -4.82 -2.53 -12.87
N ILE A 458 -3.97 -3.47 -13.32
CA ILE A 458 -2.54 -3.53 -12.98
C ILE A 458 -1.63 -2.85 -14.00
N ALA A 459 -2.12 -2.62 -15.20
CA ALA A 459 -1.37 -1.94 -16.26
C ALA A 459 -2.08 -0.62 -16.69
N PRO A 460 -2.30 0.34 -15.78
CA PRO A 460 -3.02 1.56 -16.11
C PRO A 460 -2.23 2.44 -17.08
N MET A 461 -2.94 3.09 -18.01
CA MET A 461 -2.39 4.10 -18.93
C MET A 461 -2.60 5.51 -18.38
N SER A 462 -3.67 5.74 -17.63
CA SER A 462 -3.97 7.02 -17.00
C SER A 462 -2.89 7.43 -16.01
N ARG A 463 -2.58 8.73 -15.98
CA ARG A 463 -1.58 9.31 -15.06
C ARG A 463 -2.19 10.49 -14.33
N GLY A 464 -1.88 10.55 -13.05
CA GLY A 464 -2.32 11.62 -12.17
C GLY A 464 -1.21 12.58 -11.76
N ASN A 465 -1.55 13.44 -10.83
CA ASN A 465 -0.61 14.37 -10.22
C ASN A 465 -0.97 14.73 -8.78
N VAL A 466 0.01 15.30 -8.09
CA VAL A 466 -0.10 15.94 -6.79
C VAL A 466 0.38 17.38 -6.92
N THR A 467 -0.43 18.35 -6.45
CA THR A 467 -0.09 19.76 -6.53
C THR A 467 -0.29 20.44 -5.17
N LEU A 468 0.28 21.63 -4.98
CA LEU A 468 0.12 22.36 -3.75
C LEU A 468 -1.29 22.95 -3.60
N GLN A 469 -1.83 22.89 -2.39
CA GLN A 469 -2.98 23.70 -1.96
C GLN A 469 -2.52 25.06 -1.42
N SER A 470 -1.35 25.08 -0.75
CA SER A 470 -0.72 26.28 -0.18
C SER A 470 0.80 26.06 -0.02
N ALA A 471 1.51 27.07 0.47
CA ALA A 471 2.92 26.98 0.83
C ALA A 471 3.18 26.35 2.22
N ASP A 472 2.17 25.78 2.86
CA ASP A 472 2.25 25.20 4.20
C ASP A 472 1.89 23.70 4.17
N THR A 473 2.78 22.83 4.68
CA THR A 473 2.54 21.38 4.76
C THR A 473 1.42 20.98 5.73
N SER A 474 0.88 21.91 6.53
CA SER A 474 -0.32 21.67 7.34
C SER A 474 -1.59 21.56 6.49
N ASP A 475 -1.61 22.18 5.32
CA ASP A 475 -2.67 22.04 4.34
C ASP A 475 -2.39 20.82 3.46
N LEU A 476 -3.35 19.91 3.34
CA LEU A 476 -3.17 18.71 2.52
C LEU A 476 -3.01 19.08 1.04
N PRO A 477 -2.16 18.36 0.28
CA PRO A 477 -1.97 18.62 -1.13
C PRO A 477 -3.22 18.26 -1.94
N VAL A 478 -3.34 18.82 -3.14
CA VAL A 478 -4.39 18.48 -4.10
C VAL A 478 -3.99 17.20 -4.83
N ILE A 479 -4.81 16.16 -4.73
CA ILE A 479 -4.54 14.84 -5.30
C ILE A 479 -5.48 14.58 -6.46
N ASN A 480 -4.92 14.27 -7.61
CA ASN A 480 -5.66 13.92 -8.82
C ASN A 480 -5.11 12.63 -9.44
N PRO A 481 -5.64 11.45 -9.09
CA PRO A 481 -5.22 10.18 -9.69
C PRO A 481 -5.53 10.05 -11.18
N ASN A 482 -6.57 10.73 -11.65
CA ASN A 482 -7.03 10.71 -13.03
C ASN A 482 -7.41 9.30 -13.54
N TRP A 483 -8.00 8.46 -12.67
CA TRP A 483 -8.38 7.09 -13.01
C TRP A 483 -9.32 7.01 -14.20
N LEU A 484 -9.12 5.99 -15.07
CA LEU A 484 -9.98 5.68 -16.21
C LEU A 484 -10.14 6.85 -17.21
N ASP A 485 -9.20 7.78 -17.27
CA ASP A 485 -9.17 8.87 -18.24
C ASP A 485 -8.79 8.35 -19.63
N ASP A 486 -7.84 7.40 -19.68
CA ASP A 486 -7.45 6.74 -20.94
C ASP A 486 -8.47 5.66 -21.34
N GLN A 487 -8.83 5.63 -22.63
CA GLN A 487 -9.76 4.63 -23.17
C GLN A 487 -9.26 3.19 -22.96
N ALA A 488 -7.95 2.95 -23.03
CA ALA A 488 -7.40 1.62 -22.81
C ALA A 488 -7.73 1.09 -21.41
N ASP A 489 -7.67 1.95 -20.40
CA ASP A 489 -8.06 1.58 -19.04
C ASP A 489 -9.54 1.18 -18.97
N GLN A 490 -10.41 1.92 -19.68
CA GLN A 490 -11.85 1.66 -19.71
C GLN A 490 -12.16 0.31 -20.39
N GLU A 491 -11.49 0.01 -21.50
CA GLU A 491 -11.66 -1.27 -22.21
C GLU A 491 -11.16 -2.46 -21.38
N VAL A 492 -10.02 -2.32 -20.71
CA VAL A 492 -9.44 -3.38 -19.87
C VAL A 492 -10.30 -3.65 -18.63
N VAL A 493 -10.81 -2.62 -17.93
CA VAL A 493 -11.66 -2.86 -16.74
C VAL A 493 -13.00 -3.51 -17.10
N VAL A 494 -13.57 -3.23 -18.28
CA VAL A 494 -14.75 -3.94 -18.79
C VAL A 494 -14.44 -5.41 -19.03
N ALA A 495 -13.28 -5.72 -19.59
CA ALA A 495 -12.85 -7.12 -19.79
C ALA A 495 -12.61 -7.82 -18.44
N ILE A 496 -11.99 -7.17 -17.47
CA ILE A 496 -11.83 -7.69 -16.09
C ILE A 496 -13.20 -8.03 -15.48
N PHE A 497 -14.17 -7.14 -15.60
CA PHE A 497 -15.52 -7.37 -15.09
C PHE A 497 -16.16 -8.62 -15.73
N LYS A 498 -16.05 -8.77 -17.04
CA LYS A 498 -16.55 -9.96 -17.76
C LYS A 498 -15.86 -11.25 -17.29
N ARG A 499 -14.56 -11.20 -16.99
CA ARG A 499 -13.82 -12.36 -16.46
C ARG A 499 -14.32 -12.76 -15.07
N ILE A 500 -14.60 -11.81 -14.20
CA ILE A 500 -15.18 -12.08 -12.87
C ILE A 500 -16.54 -12.77 -13.01
N ARG A 501 -17.40 -12.28 -13.92
CA ARG A 501 -18.69 -12.96 -14.21
C ARG A 501 -18.49 -14.39 -14.69
N GLN A 502 -17.54 -14.64 -15.58
CA GLN A 502 -17.24 -16.01 -16.05
C GLN A 502 -16.83 -16.92 -14.88
N ALA A 503 -16.00 -16.45 -13.94
CA ALA A 503 -15.61 -17.22 -12.78
C ALA A 503 -16.84 -17.57 -11.91
N PHE A 504 -17.66 -16.59 -11.53
CA PHE A 504 -18.85 -16.82 -10.71
C PHE A 504 -19.90 -17.70 -11.40
N GLN A 505 -20.00 -17.65 -12.72
CA GLN A 505 -20.95 -18.46 -13.52
C GLN A 505 -20.44 -19.87 -13.82
N SER A 506 -19.19 -20.19 -13.47
CA SER A 506 -18.62 -21.53 -13.71
C SER A 506 -19.36 -22.62 -12.91
N GLU A 507 -19.32 -23.86 -13.41
CA GLU A 507 -19.88 -25.03 -12.71
C GLU A 507 -19.25 -25.19 -11.31
N ALA A 508 -17.97 -24.83 -11.16
CA ALA A 508 -17.24 -24.93 -9.90
C ALA A 508 -17.81 -24.02 -8.81
N MET A 509 -18.38 -22.87 -9.18
CA MET A 509 -18.94 -21.90 -8.23
C MET A 509 -20.41 -22.13 -7.89
N LYS A 510 -21.16 -22.95 -8.66
CA LYS A 510 -22.59 -23.24 -8.40
C LYS A 510 -22.90 -23.72 -6.97
N PRO A 511 -22.08 -24.57 -6.32
CA PRO A 511 -22.39 -25.00 -4.96
C PRO A 511 -22.36 -23.89 -3.92
N VAL A 512 -21.57 -22.83 -4.12
CA VAL A 512 -21.39 -21.74 -3.15
C VAL A 512 -22.27 -20.52 -3.46
N VAL A 513 -22.55 -20.24 -4.73
CA VAL A 513 -23.35 -19.07 -5.15
C VAL A 513 -24.84 -19.31 -4.90
N ILE A 514 -25.56 -18.29 -4.47
CA ILE A 514 -27.02 -18.31 -4.25
C ILE A 514 -27.67 -17.32 -5.22
N GLY A 515 -28.43 -17.87 -6.17
CA GLY A 515 -29.15 -17.04 -7.15
C GLY A 515 -28.23 -16.36 -8.16
N GLU A 516 -28.66 -15.17 -8.56
CA GLU A 516 -28.00 -14.38 -9.59
C GLU A 516 -27.03 -13.35 -8.98
N GLU A 517 -26.27 -12.65 -9.83
CA GLU A 517 -25.44 -11.50 -9.43
C GLU A 517 -26.28 -10.48 -8.67
N TYR A 518 -25.85 -10.14 -7.46
CA TYR A 518 -26.55 -9.21 -6.60
C TYR A 518 -26.24 -7.76 -6.95
N SER A 519 -24.97 -7.45 -7.21
CA SER A 519 -24.49 -6.12 -7.61
C SER A 519 -23.48 -6.25 -8.74
N PRO A 520 -23.66 -5.53 -9.85
CA PRO A 520 -24.75 -4.61 -10.20
C PRO A 520 -26.08 -5.29 -10.54
N GLY A 521 -26.10 -6.61 -10.75
CA GLY A 521 -27.26 -7.37 -11.18
C GLY A 521 -27.40 -7.51 -12.70
N LEU A 522 -28.29 -8.40 -13.14
CA LEU A 522 -28.41 -8.83 -14.54
C LEU A 522 -28.89 -7.75 -15.52
N GLN A 523 -29.38 -6.61 -15.04
CA GLN A 523 -29.76 -5.49 -15.90
C GLN A 523 -28.56 -4.76 -16.51
N VAL A 524 -27.34 -4.97 -15.99
CA VAL A 524 -26.09 -4.41 -16.50
C VAL A 524 -25.42 -5.43 -17.41
N GLN A 525 -25.57 -5.29 -18.74
CA GLN A 525 -25.12 -6.28 -19.73
C GLN A 525 -24.17 -5.72 -20.78
N SER A 526 -24.46 -4.50 -21.31
CA SER A 526 -23.61 -3.93 -22.35
C SER A 526 -22.30 -3.36 -21.75
N ASP A 527 -21.29 -3.22 -22.58
CA ASP A 527 -20.00 -2.66 -22.20
C ASP A 527 -20.13 -1.26 -21.61
N ASP A 528 -21.02 -0.42 -22.17
CA ASP A 528 -21.31 0.91 -21.65
C ASP A 528 -21.96 0.84 -20.27
N GLN A 529 -22.91 -0.08 -20.04
CA GLN A 529 -23.53 -0.26 -18.74
C GLN A 529 -22.53 -0.78 -17.68
N ILE A 530 -21.66 -1.72 -18.08
CA ILE A 530 -20.59 -2.24 -17.22
C ILE A 530 -19.62 -1.09 -16.87
N LEU A 531 -19.16 -0.34 -17.86
CA LEU A 531 -18.27 0.80 -17.64
C LEU A 531 -18.91 1.86 -16.73
N GLN A 532 -20.21 2.12 -16.90
CA GLN A 532 -20.94 3.05 -16.03
C GLN A 532 -20.97 2.55 -14.58
N PHE A 533 -21.27 1.27 -14.35
CA PHE A 533 -21.20 0.67 -13.01
C PHE A 533 -19.79 0.80 -12.41
N ILE A 534 -18.74 0.53 -13.21
CA ILE A 534 -17.36 0.66 -12.75
C ILE A 534 -17.08 2.12 -12.37
N LYS A 535 -17.44 3.10 -13.19
CA LYS A 535 -17.25 4.53 -12.88
C LYS A 535 -17.98 4.98 -11.62
N ASP A 536 -19.14 4.38 -11.32
CA ASP A 536 -19.90 4.67 -10.11
C ASP A 536 -19.26 4.08 -8.83
N ASN A 537 -18.48 3.01 -8.96
CA ASN A 537 -17.98 2.23 -7.83
C ASN A 537 -16.45 2.14 -7.72
N VAL A 538 -15.71 2.55 -8.75
CA VAL A 538 -14.24 2.48 -8.76
C VAL A 538 -13.66 3.28 -7.60
N MET A 539 -12.63 2.71 -6.97
CA MET A 539 -11.79 3.34 -5.98
C MET A 539 -10.33 2.86 -6.10
N THR A 540 -9.47 3.43 -5.30
CA THR A 540 -8.04 3.07 -5.23
C THR A 540 -7.82 1.73 -4.54
N LEU A 541 -6.77 1.00 -4.96
CA LEU A 541 -6.16 -0.08 -4.19
C LEU A 541 -5.03 0.44 -3.27
N TRP A 542 -4.97 1.75 -3.09
CA TRP A 542 -4.00 2.48 -2.24
C TRP A 542 -2.53 2.28 -2.62
N HIS A 543 -2.23 2.22 -3.94
CA HIS A 543 -0.90 2.08 -4.51
C HIS A 543 -0.33 3.36 -5.15
N PRO A 544 -0.55 4.59 -4.59
CA PRO A 544 -0.04 5.80 -5.21
C PRO A 544 1.49 5.78 -5.24
N SER A 545 2.06 6.19 -6.38
CA SER A 545 3.51 6.12 -6.59
C SER A 545 3.99 7.09 -7.69
N CYS A 546 5.30 7.17 -7.89
CA CYS A 546 5.96 7.80 -9.04
C CYS A 546 5.87 9.33 -9.10
N THR A 547 5.48 10.01 -8.04
CA THR A 547 5.30 11.46 -7.97
C THR A 547 6.60 12.25 -7.77
N CYS A 548 7.72 11.55 -7.56
CA CYS A 548 9.10 12.06 -7.55
C CYS A 548 9.99 11.08 -8.33
N LYS A 549 9.56 10.68 -9.53
CA LYS A 549 10.09 9.52 -10.23
C LYS A 549 11.60 9.53 -10.40
N MET A 550 12.20 8.37 -10.21
CA MET A 550 13.57 8.06 -10.53
C MET A 550 13.78 8.01 -12.05
N GLY A 551 14.91 8.47 -12.53
CA GLY A 551 15.27 8.43 -13.94
C GLY A 551 16.69 8.96 -14.18
N THR A 552 17.09 9.03 -15.44
CA THR A 552 18.39 9.53 -15.87
C THR A 552 18.43 11.08 -15.92
N SER A 553 19.60 11.67 -15.94
CA SER A 553 19.78 13.14 -15.93
C SER A 553 19.27 13.84 -17.20
N ASP A 554 19.09 13.11 -18.29
CA ASP A 554 18.53 13.58 -19.56
C ASP A 554 16.99 13.50 -19.63
N ASP A 555 16.35 12.90 -18.62
CA ASP A 555 14.89 12.95 -18.46
C ASP A 555 14.48 14.18 -17.64
N ASP A 556 13.97 15.21 -18.28
CA ASP A 556 13.51 16.45 -17.63
C ASP A 556 12.43 16.19 -16.55
N MET A 557 11.71 15.07 -16.66
CA MET A 557 10.69 14.67 -15.70
C MET A 557 11.24 13.81 -14.56
N ALA A 558 12.52 13.43 -14.57
CA ALA A 558 13.15 12.74 -13.45
C ALA A 558 13.36 13.71 -12.29
N VAL A 559 13.02 13.27 -11.09
CA VAL A 559 13.19 14.02 -9.84
C VAL A 559 14.41 13.54 -9.08
N VAL A 560 14.67 12.25 -9.08
CA VAL A 560 15.79 11.61 -8.40
C VAL A 560 16.60 10.71 -9.35
N ASP A 561 17.88 10.52 -9.04
CA ASP A 561 18.74 9.56 -9.73
C ASP A 561 18.56 8.12 -9.20
N SER A 562 19.34 7.15 -9.72
CA SER A 562 19.29 5.74 -9.30
C SER A 562 19.69 5.51 -7.83
N GLN A 563 20.37 6.46 -7.19
CA GLN A 563 20.68 6.46 -5.76
C GLN A 563 19.66 7.26 -4.93
N ALA A 564 18.51 7.59 -5.52
CA ALA A 564 17.43 8.39 -4.93
C ALA A 564 17.83 9.83 -4.57
N ARG A 565 18.93 10.39 -5.07
CA ARG A 565 19.38 11.77 -4.84
C ARG A 565 18.57 12.73 -5.70
N VAL A 566 18.11 13.82 -5.10
CA VAL A 566 17.30 14.84 -5.78
C VAL A 566 18.16 15.69 -6.71
N TYR A 567 17.80 15.74 -7.99
CA TYR A 567 18.51 16.54 -8.97
C TYR A 567 18.46 18.04 -8.68
N GLY A 568 19.61 18.72 -8.82
CA GLY A 568 19.74 20.17 -8.73
C GLY A 568 19.98 20.71 -7.32
N VAL A 569 20.13 19.81 -6.34
CA VAL A 569 20.53 20.11 -4.96
C VAL A 569 21.45 19.00 -4.45
N ASP A 570 22.17 19.27 -3.35
CA ASP A 570 23.03 18.29 -2.70
C ASP A 570 22.46 17.87 -1.33
N GLY A 571 22.83 16.69 -0.83
CA GLY A 571 22.49 16.23 0.52
C GLY A 571 21.00 15.95 0.74
N LEU A 572 20.23 15.63 -0.33
CA LEU A 572 18.81 15.35 -0.26
C LEU A 572 18.44 14.11 -1.07
N ARG A 573 17.71 13.16 -0.45
CA ARG A 573 17.16 11.97 -1.12
C ARG A 573 15.66 11.85 -0.89
N VAL A 574 15.00 11.06 -1.78
CA VAL A 574 13.60 10.62 -1.62
C VAL A 574 13.55 9.10 -1.67
N VAL A 575 13.08 8.46 -0.57
CA VAL A 575 13.10 6.99 -0.42
C VAL A 575 11.73 6.48 0.03
N ASP A 576 10.79 6.44 -0.90
CA ASP A 576 9.45 5.86 -0.76
C ASP A 576 8.84 5.58 -2.15
N THR A 577 7.55 5.26 -2.23
CA THR A 577 6.87 4.97 -3.50
C THR A 577 6.89 6.13 -4.49
N SER A 578 7.07 7.39 -4.03
CA SER A 578 7.14 8.54 -4.93
C SER A 578 8.34 8.45 -5.86
N ALA A 579 9.43 7.83 -5.41
CA ALA A 579 10.67 7.68 -6.17
C ALA A 579 10.61 6.58 -7.24
N PHE A 580 9.62 5.72 -7.24
CA PHE A 580 9.50 4.66 -8.26
C PHE A 580 9.44 5.27 -9.67
N PRO A 581 10.16 4.74 -10.67
CA PRO A 581 10.08 5.22 -12.06
C PRO A 581 8.71 4.91 -12.68
N PHE A 582 8.09 3.83 -12.29
CA PHE A 582 6.73 3.39 -12.56
C PHE A 582 6.25 2.51 -11.41
N LEU A 583 4.95 2.22 -11.33
CA LEU A 583 4.39 1.29 -10.35
C LEU A 583 4.59 -0.15 -10.83
N PRO A 584 5.45 -0.96 -10.21
CA PRO A 584 5.60 -2.37 -10.56
C PRO A 584 4.30 -3.15 -10.36
N PRO A 585 4.07 -4.23 -11.13
CA PRO A 585 2.82 -4.98 -11.04
C PRO A 585 2.65 -5.66 -9.68
N GLY A 586 1.42 -5.66 -9.18
CA GLY A 586 1.02 -6.19 -7.88
C GLY A 586 1.12 -5.18 -6.74
N HIS A 587 1.40 -5.65 -5.53
CA HIS A 587 1.37 -4.83 -4.31
C HIS A 587 2.74 -4.25 -3.97
N PRO A 588 2.90 -2.91 -3.84
CA PRO A 588 4.20 -2.25 -3.82
C PRO A 588 4.96 -2.32 -2.49
N GLN A 589 4.34 -2.80 -1.37
CA GLN A 589 5.01 -2.69 -0.07
C GLN A 589 6.38 -3.40 -0.02
N SER A 590 6.50 -4.59 -0.62
CA SER A 590 7.79 -5.31 -0.67
C SER A 590 8.87 -4.52 -1.39
N THR A 591 8.49 -3.82 -2.48
CA THR A 591 9.40 -2.99 -3.27
C THR A 591 9.82 -1.72 -2.51
N VAL A 592 8.97 -1.18 -1.62
CA VAL A 592 9.39 -0.07 -0.73
C VAL A 592 10.44 -0.55 0.27
N TYR A 593 10.23 -1.72 0.88
CA TYR A 593 11.24 -2.32 1.78
C TYR A 593 12.56 -2.55 1.03
N MET A 594 12.51 -3.14 -0.16
CA MET A 594 13.68 -3.37 -1.00
C MET A 594 14.43 -2.06 -1.33
N LEU A 595 13.71 -1.03 -1.78
CA LEU A 595 14.33 0.26 -2.12
C LEU A 595 15.03 0.88 -0.91
N ALA A 596 14.37 0.89 0.26
CA ALA A 596 14.94 1.45 1.48
C ALA A 596 16.18 0.66 1.96
N GLU A 597 16.18 -0.68 1.87
CA GLU A 597 17.34 -1.52 2.19
C GLU A 597 18.51 -1.27 1.22
N LYS A 598 18.22 -1.17 -0.09
CA LYS A 598 19.22 -0.89 -1.12
C LYS A 598 19.86 0.48 -0.91
N ILE A 599 19.06 1.53 -0.79
CA ILE A 599 19.57 2.90 -0.62
C ILE A 599 20.32 3.05 0.71
N ALA A 600 19.86 2.41 1.79
CA ALA A 600 20.62 2.39 3.05
C ALA A 600 22.00 1.72 2.88
N ALA A 601 22.06 0.59 2.15
CA ALA A 601 23.32 -0.10 1.86
C ALA A 601 24.25 0.76 1.00
N ASP A 602 23.73 1.47 0.00
CA ASP A 602 24.49 2.39 -0.85
C ASP A 602 25.07 3.54 -0.02
N ILE A 603 24.28 4.19 0.85
CA ILE A 603 24.76 5.25 1.75
C ILE A 603 25.88 4.74 2.67
N ILE A 604 25.68 3.58 3.33
CA ILE A 604 26.65 3.00 4.26
C ILE A 604 27.95 2.62 3.56
N ARG A 605 27.89 2.13 2.33
CA ARG A 605 29.09 1.80 1.54
C ARG A 605 29.87 3.07 1.14
N ASP A 606 29.19 4.16 0.82
CA ASP A 606 29.79 5.37 0.29
C ASP A 606 30.26 6.34 1.42
N SER A 607 29.95 6.05 2.70
CA SER A 607 30.38 6.79 3.91
C SER A 607 31.74 6.30 4.39
#